data_a2225b903b291c0ffa7377fd72a9745c
#
_entry.id   a2225b903b291c0ffa7377fd72a9745c
#
_cell.length_a   1.000
_cell.length_b   1.000
_cell.length_c   1.000
_cell.angle_alpha   90.00
_cell.angle_beta   90.00
_cell.angle_gamma   90.00
#
_symmetry.space_group_name_H-M   'P 1'
#
loop_
_entity.id
_entity.type
_entity.pdbx_description
1 polymer ?
#
loop_
_entity_poly.entity_id
_entity_poly.type
_entity_poly.pdbx_seq_one_letter_code
_entity_poly.pdbx_strand_id
1 'polypeptide(L)' 'MKIFYDNEVDALYLGLGEETPEGVSEISSGINLDITSDGKLVGIEILDASRKIDIQTILSYNLVLNQKMLAM' A
#
# COMPACT_ATOMS: atom_id res chain seq x y z
N MET A 1 -5.41 0.93 -8.25
CA MET A 1 -4.31 1.12 -7.29
C MET A 1 -3.25 2.00 -7.91
N LYS A 2 -2.80 2.99 -7.16
CA LYS A 2 -1.69 3.84 -7.59
C LYS A 2 -0.47 3.55 -6.73
N ILE A 3 0.68 3.51 -7.37
CA ILE A 3 1.93 3.21 -6.68
C ILE A 3 2.88 4.38 -6.92
N PHE A 4 3.35 4.98 -5.83
CA PHE A 4 4.32 6.07 -5.88
C PHE A 4 5.59 5.62 -5.17
N TYR A 5 6.70 5.71 -5.85
CA TYR A 5 7.99 5.43 -5.23
C TYR A 5 8.94 6.60 -5.46
N ASP A 6 9.45 7.15 -4.36
CA ASP A 6 10.46 8.22 -4.38
C ASP A 6 11.81 7.60 -4.01
N ASN A 7 12.68 7.47 -4.99
CA ASN A 7 13.98 6.83 -4.76
C ASN A 7 14.99 7.74 -4.04
N GLU A 8 14.72 9.04 -3.97
CA GLU A 8 15.61 9.94 -3.24
C GLU A 8 15.51 9.73 -1.72
N VAL A 9 14.31 9.43 -1.24
CA VAL A 9 14.07 9.20 0.18
C VAL A 9 13.68 7.75 0.47
N ASP A 10 13.66 6.89 -0.53
CA ASP A 10 13.31 5.47 -0.41
C ASP A 10 11.96 5.25 0.26
N ALA A 11 10.96 6.01 -0.18
CA ALA A 11 9.60 5.93 0.35
C ALA A 11 8.64 5.43 -0.73
N LEU A 12 7.84 4.44 -0.36
CA LEU A 12 6.84 3.85 -1.22
C LEU A 12 5.46 4.14 -0.66
N TYR A 13 4.52 4.52 -1.53
CA TYR A 13 3.12 4.68 -1.16
C TYR A 13 2.24 3.87 -2.09
N LEU A 14 1.38 3.05 -1.51
CA LEU A 14 0.39 2.27 -2.24
C LEU A 14 -0.98 2.89 -1.99
N GLY A 15 -1.59 3.45 -3.03
CA GLY A 15 -2.94 4.00 -2.97
C GLY A 15 -3.94 2.90 -3.26
N LEU A 16 -4.71 2.51 -2.26
CA LEU A 16 -5.65 1.40 -2.33
C LEU A 16 -7.10 1.84 -2.45
N GLY A 17 -7.38 3.12 -2.23
CA GLY A 17 -8.71 3.67 -2.31
C GLY A 17 -8.69 5.15 -2.61
N GLU A 18 -9.85 5.73 -2.89
CA GLU A 18 -9.98 7.14 -3.26
C GLU A 18 -10.53 8.01 -2.12
N GLU A 19 -11.01 7.38 -1.05
CA GLU A 19 -11.55 8.11 0.07
C GLU A 19 -10.45 8.84 0.83
N THR A 20 -10.80 9.98 1.43
CA THR A 20 -9.86 10.73 2.25
C THR A 20 -9.61 10.01 3.56
N PRO A 21 -8.35 9.73 3.92
CA PRO A 21 -8.07 9.10 5.20
C PRO A 21 -8.34 10.07 6.35
N GLU A 22 -8.84 9.57 7.45
CA GLU A 22 -9.06 10.37 8.66
C GLU A 22 -8.00 10.12 9.73
N GLY A 23 -7.21 9.07 9.59
CA GLY A 23 -6.16 8.77 10.53
C GLY A 23 -5.06 7.94 9.91
N VAL A 24 -3.92 7.96 10.58
CA VAL A 24 -2.74 7.17 10.20
C VAL A 24 -2.40 6.27 11.38
N SER A 25 -2.20 5.00 11.10
CA SER A 25 -1.79 4.04 12.12
C SER A 25 -0.44 3.46 11.75
N GLU A 26 0.55 3.65 12.59
CA GLU A 26 1.85 3.01 12.42
C GLU A 26 1.77 1.60 12.99
N ILE A 27 1.93 0.59 12.12
CA ILE A 27 1.86 -0.82 12.53
C ILE A 27 3.23 -1.43 12.79
N SER A 28 4.27 -0.79 12.28
CA SER A 28 5.65 -1.17 12.50
C SER A 28 6.51 0.03 12.17
N SER A 29 7.78 0.02 12.55
CA SER A 29 8.66 1.14 12.28
C SER A 29 8.70 1.45 10.78
N GLY A 30 8.23 2.65 10.41
CA GLY A 30 8.23 3.10 9.02
C GLY A 30 7.17 2.47 8.14
N ILE A 31 6.17 1.76 8.71
CA ILE A 31 5.03 1.23 7.95
C ILE A 31 3.75 1.85 8.50
N ASN A 32 3.12 2.71 7.71
CA ASN A 32 1.96 3.48 8.12
C ASN A 32 0.76 3.15 7.26
N LEU A 33 -0.39 2.99 7.89
CA LEU A 33 -1.66 2.75 7.22
C LEU A 33 -2.50 4.00 7.26
N ASP A 34 -3.05 4.40 6.10
CA ASP A 34 -4.06 5.44 6.01
C ASP A 34 -5.43 4.79 6.06
N ILE A 35 -6.23 5.16 7.04
CA ILE A 35 -7.50 4.48 7.35
C ILE A 35 -8.62 5.52 7.41
N THR A 36 -9.79 5.19 6.86
CA THR A 36 -10.99 6.02 6.96
C THR A 36 -11.64 5.84 8.34
N SER A 37 -12.62 6.72 8.64
CA SER A 37 -13.34 6.65 9.91
C SER A 37 -14.11 5.35 10.11
N ASP A 38 -14.54 4.72 9.01
CA ASP A 38 -15.26 3.44 9.04
C ASP A 38 -14.33 2.22 8.89
N GLY A 39 -13.02 2.45 9.00
CA GLY A 39 -12.04 1.36 9.06
C GLY A 39 -11.54 0.84 7.73
N LYS A 40 -11.81 1.54 6.62
CA LYS A 40 -11.28 1.13 5.32
C LYS A 40 -9.83 1.55 5.17
N LEU A 41 -9.02 0.67 4.62
CA LEU A 41 -7.63 0.95 4.29
C LEU A 41 -7.57 1.64 2.93
N VAL A 42 -7.06 2.87 2.90
CA VAL A 42 -6.96 3.64 1.66
C VAL A 42 -5.53 3.85 1.20
N GLY A 43 -4.55 3.58 2.03
CA GLY A 43 -3.16 3.70 1.63
C GLY A 43 -2.21 3.03 2.59
N ILE A 44 -1.04 2.69 2.07
CA ILE A 44 0.06 2.14 2.87
C ILE A 44 1.32 2.91 2.50
N GLU A 45 1.98 3.49 3.51
CA GLU A 45 3.28 4.13 3.33
C GLU A 45 4.36 3.24 3.93
N ILE A 46 5.42 3.01 3.16
CA ILE A 46 6.56 2.22 3.61
C ILE A 46 7.83 3.07 3.46
N LEU A 47 8.43 3.43 4.60
CA LEU A 47 9.70 4.13 4.64
C LEU A 47 10.85 3.11 4.64
N ASP A 48 11.99 3.49 4.09
CA ASP A 48 13.11 2.56 3.86
C ASP A 48 12.63 1.34 3.06
N ALA A 49 11.85 1.59 2.04
CA ALA A 49 11.09 0.55 1.33
C ALA A 49 12.00 -0.50 0.70
N SER A 50 13.14 -0.11 0.14
CA SER A 50 14.05 -1.05 -0.50
C SER A 50 14.64 -2.09 0.46
N ARG A 51 14.64 -1.78 1.76
CA ARG A 51 15.10 -2.70 2.80
C ARG A 51 14.01 -3.62 3.31
N LYS A 52 12.75 -3.31 2.99
CA LYS A 52 11.58 -4.04 3.53
C LYS A 52 10.90 -4.89 2.49
N ILE A 53 10.94 -4.46 1.23
CA ILE A 53 10.34 -5.20 0.13
C ILE A 53 11.28 -5.21 -1.07
N ASP A 54 11.04 -6.12 -1.99
CA ASP A 54 11.73 -6.11 -3.28
C ASP A 54 11.00 -5.13 -4.20
N ILE A 55 11.56 -3.93 -4.37
CA ILE A 55 10.97 -2.85 -5.15
C ILE A 55 10.71 -3.28 -6.60
N GLN A 56 11.54 -4.14 -7.16
CA GLN A 56 11.39 -4.54 -8.56
C GLN A 56 10.10 -5.32 -8.81
N THR A 57 9.56 -5.99 -7.79
CA THR A 57 8.30 -6.74 -7.95
C THR A 57 7.12 -5.81 -8.22
N ILE A 58 7.21 -4.54 -7.80
CA ILE A 58 6.16 -3.56 -8.01
C ILE A 58 6.05 -3.17 -9.48
N LEU A 59 7.18 -3.22 -10.21
CA LEU A 59 7.20 -2.87 -11.63
C LEU A 59 6.49 -3.88 -12.51
N SER A 60 6.24 -5.09 -11.99
CA SER A 60 5.57 -6.15 -12.75
C SER A 60 4.73 -6.99 -11.79
N TYR A 61 3.63 -6.40 -11.30
CA TYR A 61 2.73 -7.18 -10.47
C TYR A 61 1.83 -8.06 -11.33
N ASN A 62 1.36 -9.15 -10.74
CA ASN A 62 0.46 -10.08 -11.39
C ASN A 62 -0.72 -10.35 -10.48
N LEU A 63 -1.91 -9.94 -10.94
CA LEU A 63 -3.13 -10.17 -10.20
C LEU A 63 -3.71 -11.52 -10.59
N VAL A 64 -3.69 -12.47 -9.68
CA VAL A 64 -4.23 -13.80 -9.89
C VAL A 64 -5.57 -13.91 -9.18
N LEU A 65 -6.64 -14.16 -9.94
CA LEU A 65 -7.99 -14.29 -9.40
C LEU A 65 -8.41 -15.74 -9.41
N ASN A 66 -8.91 -16.20 -8.28
CA ASN A 66 -9.52 -17.51 -8.16
C ASN A 66 -11.00 -17.40 -8.50
N GLN A 67 -11.55 -18.32 -9.32
CA GLN A 67 -12.96 -18.28 -9.71
C GLN A 67 -13.91 -18.29 -8.50
N LYS A 68 -13.55 -18.96 -7.42
CA LYS A 68 -14.36 -18.96 -6.22
C LYS A 68 -14.44 -17.56 -5.60
N MET A 69 -13.39 -16.77 -5.73
CA MET A 69 -13.40 -15.39 -5.25
C MET A 69 -14.33 -14.52 -6.10
N LEU A 70 -14.39 -14.78 -7.41
CA LEU A 70 -15.26 -14.05 -8.32
C LEU A 70 -16.73 -14.39 -8.12
N ALA A 71 -17.04 -15.56 -7.57
CA ALA A 71 -18.41 -16.00 -7.31
C ALA A 71 -18.97 -15.50 -5.97
N MET A 72 -18.17 -14.82 -5.18
CA MET A 72 -18.59 -14.31 -3.87
C MET A 72 -19.42 -13.01 -3.98
#